data_a496a6a7058859c22d67cbbe439610fa
#
_entry.id   a496a6a7058859c22d67cbbe439610fa
#
_cell.length_a   1.000
_cell.length_b   1.000
_cell.length_c   1.000
_cell.angle_alpha   90.00
_cell.angle_beta   90.00
_cell.angle_gamma   90.00
#
_symmetry.space_group_name_H-M   'P 1'
#
loop_
_entity.id
_entity.type
_entity.pdbx_description
1 polymer ?
#
loop_
_entity_poly.entity_id
_entity_poly.type
_entity_poly.pdbx_seq_one_letter_code
_entity_poly.pdbx_strand_id
1 'polypeptide(L)'
;GAGLICMEMISAKALQYKNKNTKALLAIHPDEYPVSLQLFGSDPKIMSEMAKRIEERPFAILDINMGCPVPKVVKNGEGSALMKNPSLVYEIVNAIVKAIEKPVTVKIRKGFDDAHVNAVEVARAAEEAGASAVAVHGRTREQYYSGEADWDIIRQVKEAVSIPVIGNGDVTTPEKTEELVQTTGCDGIMIARGAQGNPWIFSEMIGKEKNGVTPPRPDKEAIRNMILRHSKLQIQYRGEFAGMREMRKHVAWYTAGYP
;
A
#
# COMPACT_ATOMS: atom_id res chain seq x y z
N GLY A 1 -12.24 10.76 -1.57
CA GLY A 1 -12.31 10.28 -0.22
C GLY A 1 -11.02 9.77 0.39
N ALA A 2 -10.12 9.07 -0.34
CA ALA A 2 -8.83 8.67 0.25
C ALA A 2 -7.95 9.89 0.50
N GLY A 3 -7.32 9.95 1.69
CA GLY A 3 -6.40 11.04 2.05
C GLY A 3 -5.00 10.89 1.44
N LEU A 4 -4.64 9.66 1.04
CA LEU A 4 -3.36 9.32 0.39
C LEU A 4 -3.59 8.17 -0.58
N ILE A 5 -3.03 8.27 -1.79
CA ILE A 5 -3.07 7.21 -2.80
C ILE A 5 -1.71 6.54 -2.88
N CYS A 6 -1.69 5.21 -2.82
CA CYS A 6 -0.47 4.43 -2.97
C CYS A 6 -0.34 3.90 -4.41
N MET A 7 0.79 4.18 -5.05
CA MET A 7 1.10 3.68 -6.38
C MET A 7 1.50 2.20 -6.37
N GLU A 8 1.52 1.59 -7.55
CA GLU A 8 2.15 0.28 -7.74
C GLU A 8 3.64 0.33 -7.40
N MET A 9 4.15 -0.79 -6.86
CA MET A 9 5.56 -0.87 -6.48
C MET A 9 6.48 -0.91 -7.70
N ILE A 10 7.57 -0.16 -7.63
CA ILE A 10 8.54 0.03 -8.71
C ILE A 10 9.90 -0.55 -8.30
N SER A 11 10.49 -1.39 -9.16
CA SER A 11 11.82 -1.95 -8.91
C SER A 11 12.92 -0.90 -9.04
N ALA A 12 13.72 -0.70 -8.00
CA ALA A 12 14.89 0.17 -8.04
C ALA A 12 15.92 -0.29 -9.09
N LYS A 13 16.17 -1.60 -9.19
CA LYS A 13 17.02 -2.17 -10.25
C LYS A 13 16.49 -1.89 -11.64
N ALA A 14 15.19 -2.03 -11.87
CA ALA A 14 14.59 -1.74 -13.18
C ALA A 14 14.69 -0.24 -13.54
N LEU A 15 14.62 0.66 -12.56
CA LEU A 15 14.87 2.08 -12.74
C LEU A 15 16.33 2.36 -13.11
N GLN A 16 17.27 1.70 -12.46
CA GLN A 16 18.71 1.82 -12.74
C GLN A 16 19.00 1.43 -14.20
N TYR A 17 18.43 0.34 -14.69
CA TYR A 17 18.57 -0.12 -16.08
C TYR A 17 17.69 0.64 -17.09
N LYS A 18 17.01 1.71 -16.69
CA LYS A 18 16.15 2.56 -17.55
C LYS A 18 15.07 1.79 -18.31
N ASN A 19 14.49 0.76 -17.69
CA ASN A 19 13.44 -0.05 -18.30
C ASN A 19 12.24 0.83 -18.70
N LYS A 20 11.81 0.75 -19.97
CA LYS A 20 10.73 1.58 -20.53
C LYS A 20 9.39 1.39 -19.79
N ASN A 21 9.04 0.15 -19.44
CA ASN A 21 7.80 -0.15 -18.74
C ASN A 21 7.81 0.43 -17.31
N THR A 22 8.95 0.39 -16.64
CA THR A 22 9.12 0.98 -15.30
C THR A 22 8.99 2.50 -15.34
N LYS A 23 9.44 3.15 -16.42
CA LYS A 23 9.30 4.60 -16.59
C LYS A 23 7.82 5.01 -16.69
N ALA A 24 6.98 4.19 -17.32
CA ALA A 24 5.53 4.44 -17.40
C ALA A 24 4.84 4.36 -16.03
N LEU A 25 5.31 3.49 -15.13
CA LEU A 25 4.78 3.37 -13.77
C LEU A 25 5.07 4.59 -12.88
N LEU A 26 6.00 5.46 -13.29
CA LEU A 26 6.31 6.71 -12.58
C LEU A 26 5.38 7.87 -12.94
N ALA A 27 4.42 7.67 -13.83
CA ALA A 27 3.45 8.70 -14.19
C ALA A 27 2.48 8.93 -13.02
N ILE A 28 2.33 10.18 -12.60
CA ILE A 28 1.41 10.61 -11.54
C ILE A 28 0.46 11.63 -12.15
N HIS A 29 -0.84 11.43 -11.99
CA HIS A 29 -1.83 12.40 -12.42
C HIS A 29 -1.99 13.47 -11.31
N PRO A 30 -2.09 14.77 -11.64
CA PRO A 30 -2.21 15.83 -10.64
C PRO A 30 -3.39 15.66 -9.68
N ASP A 31 -4.51 15.12 -10.15
CA ASP A 31 -5.71 14.89 -9.33
C ASP A 31 -5.54 13.76 -8.29
N GLU A 32 -4.46 12.97 -8.38
CA GLU A 32 -4.17 11.88 -7.43
C GLU A 32 -3.38 12.36 -6.20
N TYR A 33 -2.87 13.60 -6.22
CA TYR A 33 -2.10 14.14 -5.10
C TYR A 33 -2.95 14.32 -3.83
N PRO A 34 -2.46 13.94 -2.63
CA PRO A 34 -1.13 13.41 -2.33
C PRO A 34 -0.95 11.92 -2.66
N VAL A 35 0.22 11.59 -3.22
CA VAL A 35 0.56 10.24 -3.67
C VAL A 35 1.77 9.71 -2.92
N SER A 36 1.71 8.46 -2.50
CA SER A 36 2.85 7.68 -2.02
C SER A 36 3.42 6.85 -3.19
N LEU A 37 4.65 7.14 -3.58
CA LEU A 37 5.38 6.36 -4.58
C LEU A 37 6.10 5.23 -3.87
N GLN A 38 5.89 3.99 -4.33
CA GLN A 38 6.45 2.81 -3.67
C GLN A 38 7.61 2.20 -4.46
N LEU A 39 8.79 2.10 -3.83
CA LEU A 39 9.96 1.39 -4.35
C LEU A 39 10.13 0.02 -3.70
N PHE A 40 10.76 -0.92 -4.42
CA PHE A 40 11.25 -2.17 -3.85
C PHE A 40 12.64 -2.51 -4.39
N GLY A 41 13.43 -3.17 -3.57
CA GLY A 41 14.79 -3.60 -3.82
C GLY A 41 15.41 -4.10 -2.52
N SER A 42 16.63 -4.66 -2.60
CA SER A 42 17.37 -5.20 -1.44
C SER A 42 18.81 -4.64 -1.31
N ASP A 43 19.21 -3.78 -2.21
CA ASP A 43 20.55 -3.16 -2.17
C ASP A 43 20.41 -1.70 -1.70
N PRO A 44 20.96 -1.34 -0.50
CA PRO A 44 20.84 0.00 0.07
C PRO A 44 21.37 1.11 -0.85
N LYS A 45 22.46 0.84 -1.57
CA LYS A 45 23.08 1.82 -2.48
C LYS A 45 22.18 2.07 -3.69
N ILE A 46 21.73 1.02 -4.36
CA ILE A 46 20.82 1.15 -5.51
C ILE A 46 19.50 1.83 -5.10
N MET A 47 18.95 1.46 -3.93
CA MET A 47 17.72 2.03 -3.41
C MET A 47 17.87 3.54 -3.17
N SER A 48 18.93 3.99 -2.49
CA SER A 48 19.17 5.41 -2.21
C SER A 48 19.47 6.22 -3.47
N GLU A 49 20.27 5.69 -4.40
CA GLU A 49 20.55 6.35 -5.68
C GLU A 49 19.26 6.54 -6.52
N MET A 50 18.41 5.53 -6.56
CA MET A 50 17.14 5.62 -7.31
C MET A 50 16.12 6.51 -6.61
N ALA A 51 16.04 6.49 -5.28
CA ALA A 51 15.24 7.43 -4.50
C ALA A 51 15.62 8.88 -4.82
N LYS A 52 16.91 9.20 -4.77
CA LYS A 52 17.43 10.54 -5.13
C LYS A 52 17.09 10.93 -6.56
N ARG A 53 17.23 10.00 -7.50
CA ARG A 53 16.97 10.24 -8.92
C ARG A 53 15.50 10.58 -9.22
N ILE A 54 14.56 10.09 -8.41
CA ILE A 54 13.12 10.31 -8.63
C ILE A 54 12.52 11.35 -7.70
N GLU A 55 13.29 11.92 -6.77
CA GLU A 55 12.82 12.84 -5.72
C GLU A 55 12.06 14.06 -6.26
N GLU A 56 12.49 14.61 -7.39
CA GLU A 56 11.86 15.77 -8.05
C GLU A 56 10.44 15.50 -8.60
N ARG A 57 9.99 14.24 -8.59
CA ARG A 57 8.66 13.90 -9.06
C ARG A 57 7.58 14.35 -8.07
N PRO A 58 6.33 14.59 -8.54
CA PRO A 58 5.26 15.13 -7.72
C PRO A 58 4.60 14.08 -6.82
N PHE A 59 5.38 13.29 -6.07
CA PHE A 59 4.88 12.45 -4.98
C PHE A 59 5.12 13.11 -3.63
N ALA A 60 4.26 12.81 -2.66
CA ALA A 60 4.35 13.36 -1.31
C ALA A 60 5.26 12.51 -0.39
N ILE A 61 5.23 11.20 -0.54
CA ILE A 61 5.89 10.22 0.34
C ILE A 61 6.59 9.16 -0.53
N LEU A 62 7.82 8.78 -0.16
CA LEU A 62 8.47 7.60 -0.70
C LEU A 62 8.23 6.42 0.25
N ASP A 63 7.54 5.40 -0.21
CA ASP A 63 7.28 4.17 0.55
C ASP A 63 8.18 3.03 0.08
N ILE A 64 8.66 2.21 1.02
CA ILE A 64 9.51 1.05 0.73
C ILE A 64 8.71 -0.22 0.94
N ASN A 65 8.57 -1.02 -0.13
CA ASN A 65 7.89 -2.30 -0.04
C ASN A 65 8.79 -3.36 0.61
N MET A 66 8.41 -3.79 1.80
CA MET A 66 9.03 -4.89 2.55
C MET A 66 8.01 -5.99 2.88
N GLY A 67 6.90 -6.05 2.12
CA GLY A 67 5.80 -6.98 2.38
C GLY A 67 5.31 -7.78 1.17
N CYS A 68 5.81 -7.54 -0.04
CA CYS A 68 5.36 -8.25 -1.24
C CYS A 68 5.65 -9.75 -1.13
N PRO A 69 4.60 -10.62 -1.23
CA PRO A 69 4.77 -12.07 -1.06
C PRO A 69 5.11 -12.82 -2.36
N VAL A 70 5.13 -12.11 -3.50
CA VAL A 70 5.27 -12.71 -4.83
C VAL A 70 6.59 -13.48 -4.96
N PRO A 71 6.58 -14.76 -5.38
CA PRO A 71 7.77 -15.60 -5.42
C PRO A 71 8.96 -15.01 -6.19
N LYS A 72 8.69 -14.33 -7.32
CA LYS A 72 9.72 -13.67 -8.12
C LYS A 72 10.44 -12.55 -7.36
N VAL A 73 9.74 -11.79 -6.54
CA VAL A 73 10.31 -10.72 -5.69
C VAL A 73 11.09 -11.33 -4.53
N VAL A 74 10.46 -12.28 -3.83
CA VAL A 74 11.04 -12.95 -2.65
C VAL A 74 12.33 -13.72 -2.97
N LYS A 75 12.39 -14.41 -4.12
CA LYS A 75 13.60 -15.12 -4.58
C LYS A 75 14.81 -14.21 -4.81
N ASN A 76 14.56 -12.94 -5.07
CA ASN A 76 15.62 -11.92 -5.22
C ASN A 76 16.04 -11.28 -3.89
N GLY A 77 15.55 -11.76 -2.75
CA GLY A 77 15.80 -11.15 -1.44
C GLY A 77 15.04 -9.84 -1.21
N GLU A 78 14.00 -9.55 -2.00
CA GLU A 78 13.24 -8.30 -1.99
C GLU A 78 11.84 -8.51 -1.39
N GLY A 79 11.13 -7.40 -1.13
CA GLY A 79 9.78 -7.46 -0.58
C GLY A 79 9.77 -8.10 0.81
N SER A 80 8.90 -9.10 1.04
CA SER A 80 8.78 -9.77 2.34
C SER A 80 10.02 -10.59 2.77
N ALA A 81 10.95 -10.88 1.85
CA ALA A 81 12.21 -11.51 2.21
C ALA A 81 13.09 -10.62 3.11
N LEU A 82 12.95 -9.28 3.00
CA LEU A 82 13.67 -8.32 3.84
C LEU A 82 13.32 -8.46 5.33
N MET A 83 12.11 -8.90 5.65
CA MET A 83 11.70 -9.12 7.04
C MET A 83 12.55 -10.16 7.77
N LYS A 84 13.24 -11.05 7.05
CA LYS A 84 14.18 -12.01 7.65
C LYS A 84 15.49 -11.37 8.15
N ASN A 85 15.74 -10.11 7.80
CA ASN A 85 16.98 -9.41 8.14
C ASN A 85 16.67 -7.95 8.55
N PRO A 86 16.29 -7.69 9.82
CA PRO A 86 16.02 -6.35 10.33
C PRO A 86 17.22 -5.38 10.19
N SER A 87 18.46 -5.89 10.26
CA SER A 87 19.66 -5.05 10.03
C SER A 87 19.70 -4.51 8.60
N LEU A 88 19.36 -5.33 7.61
CA LEU A 88 19.27 -4.88 6.22
C LEU A 88 18.10 -3.90 6.01
N VAL A 89 16.99 -4.07 6.74
CA VAL A 89 15.88 -3.10 6.75
C VAL A 89 16.39 -1.74 7.23
N TYR A 90 17.12 -1.69 8.35
CA TYR A 90 17.75 -0.49 8.86
C TYR A 90 18.69 0.15 7.81
N GLU A 91 19.59 -0.63 7.22
CA GLU A 91 20.55 -0.12 6.21
C GLU A 91 19.85 0.51 5.00
N ILE A 92 18.81 -0.14 4.47
CA ILE A 92 18.03 0.36 3.31
C ILE A 92 17.33 1.66 3.67
N VAL A 93 16.58 1.68 4.78
CA VAL A 93 15.81 2.86 5.20
C VAL A 93 16.74 4.03 5.49
N ASN A 94 17.81 3.82 6.27
CA ASN A 94 18.79 4.84 6.63
C ASN A 94 19.50 5.42 5.39
N ALA A 95 19.86 4.57 4.42
CA ALA A 95 20.47 5.03 3.17
C ALA A 95 19.53 5.93 2.37
N ILE A 96 18.24 5.61 2.32
CA ILE A 96 17.23 6.40 1.59
C ILE A 96 16.94 7.69 2.34
N VAL A 97 16.69 7.64 3.65
CA VAL A 97 16.41 8.82 4.49
C VAL A 97 17.54 9.86 4.40
N LYS A 98 18.79 9.42 4.33
CA LYS A 98 19.93 10.32 4.14
C LYS A 98 20.05 10.90 2.72
N ALA A 99 19.42 10.26 1.73
CA ALA A 99 19.57 10.66 0.33
C ALA A 99 18.51 11.64 -0.15
N ILE A 100 17.33 11.70 0.48
CA ILE A 100 16.19 12.52 0.07
C ILE A 100 15.59 13.32 1.24
N GLU A 101 14.95 14.44 0.90
CA GLU A 101 14.27 15.30 1.89
C GLU A 101 12.81 14.88 2.14
N LYS A 102 12.19 14.15 1.20
CA LYS A 102 10.80 13.71 1.33
C LYS A 102 10.65 12.63 2.40
N PRO A 103 9.49 12.59 3.09
CA PRO A 103 9.23 11.55 4.09
C PRO A 103 9.37 10.14 3.50
N VAL A 104 10.03 9.25 4.23
CA VAL A 104 10.21 7.84 3.88
C VAL A 104 9.37 6.98 4.80
N THR A 105 8.55 6.11 4.23
CA THR A 105 7.73 5.14 4.97
C THR A 105 8.07 3.70 4.58
N VAL A 106 7.65 2.75 5.37
CA VAL A 106 7.84 1.33 5.06
C VAL A 106 6.50 0.58 5.13
N LYS A 107 6.30 -0.37 4.22
CA LYS A 107 5.17 -1.30 4.29
C LYS A 107 5.65 -2.72 4.52
N ILE A 108 5.24 -3.31 5.65
CA ILE A 108 5.64 -4.63 6.12
C ILE A 108 4.45 -5.59 6.24
N ARG A 109 4.73 -6.84 6.54
CA ARG A 109 3.78 -7.87 6.97
C ARG A 109 3.97 -8.23 8.43
N LYS A 110 3.10 -9.11 8.97
CA LYS A 110 3.23 -9.73 10.31
C LYS A 110 4.58 -10.44 10.49
N GLY A 111 5.04 -11.09 9.43
CA GLY A 111 6.27 -11.87 9.41
C GLY A 111 6.43 -12.59 8.06
N PHE A 112 7.46 -13.44 7.95
CA PHE A 112 7.66 -14.25 6.77
C PHE A 112 6.75 -15.49 6.76
N ASP A 113 6.74 -16.22 7.87
CA ASP A 113 5.90 -17.39 8.16
C ASP A 113 5.52 -17.39 9.65
N ASP A 114 4.79 -18.39 10.10
CA ASP A 114 4.30 -18.44 11.48
C ASP A 114 5.42 -18.69 12.52
N ALA A 115 6.57 -19.25 12.11
CA ALA A 115 7.74 -19.39 12.96
C ALA A 115 8.59 -18.10 13.02
N HIS A 116 8.38 -17.18 12.09
CA HIS A 116 9.15 -15.94 11.95
C HIS A 116 8.19 -14.73 11.92
N VAL A 117 7.44 -14.55 13.02
CA VAL A 117 6.59 -13.37 13.25
C VAL A 117 7.44 -12.32 13.94
N ASN A 118 7.81 -11.25 13.24
CA ASN A 118 8.76 -10.25 13.71
C ASN A 118 8.45 -8.80 13.29
N ALA A 119 7.18 -8.48 13.03
CA ALA A 119 6.78 -7.14 12.62
C ALA A 119 7.24 -6.03 13.58
N VAL A 120 7.23 -6.30 14.89
CA VAL A 120 7.68 -5.36 15.92
C VAL A 120 9.17 -5.04 15.77
N GLU A 121 10.02 -6.06 15.59
CA GLU A 121 11.45 -5.89 15.41
C GLU A 121 11.77 -5.11 14.12
N VAL A 122 11.09 -5.46 13.03
CA VAL A 122 11.26 -4.78 11.74
C VAL A 122 10.79 -3.32 11.80
N ALA A 123 9.67 -3.04 12.49
CA ALA A 123 9.17 -1.68 12.67
C ALA A 123 10.12 -0.81 13.49
N ARG A 124 10.70 -1.35 14.56
CA ARG A 124 11.73 -0.65 15.35
C ARG A 124 12.98 -0.35 14.52
N ALA A 125 13.48 -1.32 13.76
CA ALA A 125 14.62 -1.11 12.88
C ALA A 125 14.35 -0.01 11.84
N ALA A 126 13.13 0.04 11.29
CA ALA A 126 12.73 1.08 10.36
C ALA A 126 12.64 2.47 11.04
N GLU A 127 12.07 2.57 12.25
CA GLU A 127 11.99 3.79 13.03
C GLU A 127 13.39 4.32 13.39
N GLU A 128 14.27 3.47 13.92
CA GLU A 128 15.67 3.82 14.25
C GLU A 128 16.43 4.33 13.02
N ALA A 129 16.11 3.81 11.84
CA ALA A 129 16.69 4.25 10.57
C ALA A 129 16.13 5.59 10.05
N GLY A 130 15.08 6.14 10.69
CA GLY A 130 14.46 7.41 10.36
C GLY A 130 13.20 7.31 9.50
N ALA A 131 12.53 6.17 9.44
CA ALA A 131 11.21 6.07 8.78
C ALA A 131 10.19 7.00 9.47
N SER A 132 9.37 7.67 8.66
CA SER A 132 8.34 8.60 9.13
C SER A 132 7.02 7.93 9.49
N ALA A 133 6.78 6.71 9.02
CA ALA A 133 5.61 5.87 9.36
C ALA A 133 5.84 4.42 8.93
N VAL A 134 5.06 3.50 9.50
CA VAL A 134 5.05 2.10 9.11
C VAL A 134 3.62 1.63 8.82
N ALA A 135 3.41 0.96 7.68
CA ALA A 135 2.15 0.29 7.38
C ALA A 135 2.29 -1.24 7.57
N VAL A 136 1.40 -1.82 8.37
CA VAL A 136 1.50 -3.22 8.79
C VAL A 136 0.32 -4.02 8.28
N HIS A 137 0.57 -5.04 7.44
CA HIS A 137 -0.44 -6.03 7.07
C HIS A 137 -0.39 -7.21 8.04
N GLY A 138 -1.51 -7.48 8.71
CA GLY A 138 -1.65 -8.51 9.76
C GLY A 138 -1.58 -9.96 9.26
N ARG A 139 -0.95 -10.24 8.11
CA ARG A 139 -0.71 -11.60 7.58
C ARG A 139 0.77 -11.84 7.34
N THR A 140 1.22 -13.07 7.50
CA THR A 140 2.56 -13.49 7.08
C THR A 140 2.68 -13.54 5.55
N ARG A 141 3.91 -13.66 5.06
CA ARG A 141 4.14 -13.87 3.62
C ARG A 141 3.51 -15.18 3.14
N GLU A 142 3.59 -16.25 3.93
CA GLU A 142 3.06 -17.56 3.55
C GLU A 142 1.54 -17.60 3.51
N GLN A 143 0.86 -16.90 4.41
CA GLN A 143 -0.59 -16.75 4.36
C GLN A 143 -1.06 -16.07 3.06
N TYR A 144 -0.24 -15.24 2.45
CA TYR A 144 -0.61 -14.46 1.25
C TYR A 144 -1.85 -13.60 1.48
N TYR A 145 -3.05 -14.19 1.27
CA TYR A 145 -4.36 -13.59 1.54
C TYR A 145 -5.33 -14.58 2.20
N SER A 146 -4.88 -15.78 2.57
CA SER A 146 -5.70 -16.79 3.24
C SER A 146 -5.88 -16.48 4.72
N GLY A 147 -6.92 -17.06 5.31
CA GLY A 147 -7.28 -16.83 6.71
C GLY A 147 -7.67 -15.36 6.98
N GLU A 148 -7.58 -14.95 8.24
CA GLU A 148 -7.86 -13.60 8.70
C GLU A 148 -6.56 -12.83 9.01
N ALA A 149 -6.62 -11.50 8.87
CA ALA A 149 -5.53 -10.64 9.28
C ALA A 149 -5.49 -10.55 10.82
N ASP A 150 -4.34 -10.83 11.38
CA ASP A 150 -4.07 -10.68 12.81
C ASP A 150 -3.90 -9.19 13.14
N TRP A 151 -4.92 -8.59 13.74
CA TRP A 151 -4.87 -7.20 14.16
C TRP A 151 -4.09 -6.97 15.44
N ASP A 152 -3.89 -8.03 16.25
CA ASP A 152 -3.10 -7.93 17.48
C ASP A 152 -1.64 -7.57 17.18
N ILE A 153 -1.05 -8.10 16.10
CA ILE A 153 0.31 -7.71 15.71
C ILE A 153 0.41 -6.22 15.33
N ILE A 154 -0.68 -5.63 14.77
CA ILE A 154 -0.72 -4.19 14.47
C ILE A 154 -0.71 -3.39 15.77
N ARG A 155 -1.49 -3.83 16.79
CA ARG A 155 -1.48 -3.25 18.14
C ARG A 155 -0.09 -3.34 18.76
N GLN A 156 0.55 -4.52 18.73
CA GLN A 156 1.91 -4.71 19.27
C GLN A 156 2.92 -3.77 18.59
N VAL A 157 2.85 -3.57 17.28
CA VAL A 157 3.69 -2.61 16.58
C VAL A 157 3.39 -1.19 17.04
N LYS A 158 2.11 -0.81 17.17
CA LYS A 158 1.71 0.53 17.64
C LYS A 158 2.23 0.84 19.05
N GLU A 159 2.23 -0.15 19.93
CA GLU A 159 2.77 0.00 21.28
C GLU A 159 4.32 0.05 21.33
N ALA A 160 4.98 -0.41 20.27
CA ALA A 160 6.43 -0.59 20.24
C ALA A 160 7.20 0.56 19.58
N VAL A 161 6.53 1.40 18.76
CA VAL A 161 7.14 2.52 18.02
C VAL A 161 6.41 3.83 18.29
N SER A 162 7.10 4.96 18.12
CA SER A 162 6.54 6.30 18.28
C SER A 162 6.04 6.92 16.97
N ILE A 163 6.52 6.42 15.84
CA ILE A 163 6.06 6.85 14.51
C ILE A 163 4.63 6.37 14.22
N PRO A 164 3.89 7.06 13.35
CA PRO A 164 2.56 6.64 12.93
C PRO A 164 2.53 5.22 12.38
N VAL A 165 1.53 4.44 12.83
CA VAL A 165 1.26 3.07 12.39
C VAL A 165 -0.03 3.02 11.57
N ILE A 166 0.06 2.51 10.36
CA ILE A 166 -1.06 2.35 9.43
C ILE A 166 -1.50 0.88 9.43
N GLY A 167 -2.68 0.61 9.94
CA GLY A 167 -3.26 -0.74 9.96
C GLY A 167 -3.76 -1.19 8.59
N ASN A 168 -3.46 -2.43 8.21
CA ASN A 168 -3.89 -3.02 6.94
C ASN A 168 -4.32 -4.48 7.11
N GLY A 169 -5.41 -4.84 6.45
CA GLY A 169 -5.94 -6.21 6.35
C GLY A 169 -7.42 -6.29 6.71
N ASP A 170 -8.20 -6.92 5.84
CA ASP A 170 -9.62 -7.28 5.99
C ASP A 170 -10.61 -6.14 6.27
N VAL A 171 -10.21 -4.92 6.02
CA VAL A 171 -11.10 -3.75 6.10
C VAL A 171 -11.92 -3.67 4.82
N THR A 172 -13.20 -4.04 4.91
CA THR A 172 -14.14 -4.13 3.79
C THR A 172 -15.42 -3.33 4.02
N THR A 173 -15.62 -2.81 5.23
CA THR A 173 -16.78 -1.98 5.61
C THR A 173 -16.35 -0.86 6.56
N PRO A 174 -17.16 0.21 6.73
CA PRO A 174 -16.93 1.24 7.74
C PRO A 174 -16.85 0.70 9.17
N GLU A 175 -17.64 -0.32 9.51
CA GLU A 175 -17.62 -0.97 10.85
C GLU A 175 -16.28 -1.64 11.12
N LYS A 176 -15.71 -2.32 10.11
CA LYS A 176 -14.39 -2.93 10.20
C LYS A 176 -13.27 -1.90 10.38
N THR A 177 -13.49 -0.67 9.90
CA THR A 177 -12.58 0.45 10.12
C THR A 177 -12.54 0.84 11.59
N GLU A 178 -13.71 1.05 12.20
CA GLU A 178 -13.83 1.40 13.61
C GLU A 178 -13.24 0.29 14.51
N GLU A 179 -13.61 -0.95 14.21
CA GLU A 179 -13.10 -2.14 14.94
C GLU A 179 -11.57 -2.21 14.90
N LEU A 180 -10.95 -2.01 13.72
CA LEU A 180 -9.50 -2.00 13.57
C LEU A 180 -8.85 -0.91 14.42
N VAL A 181 -9.35 0.33 14.36
CA VAL A 181 -8.79 1.45 15.13
C VAL A 181 -8.96 1.20 16.63
N GLN A 182 -10.14 0.77 17.08
CA GLN A 182 -10.40 0.50 18.50
C GLN A 182 -9.54 -0.65 19.03
N THR A 183 -9.33 -1.68 18.23
CA THR A 183 -8.54 -2.87 18.62
C THR A 183 -7.05 -2.59 18.66
N THR A 184 -6.56 -1.77 17.72
CA THR A 184 -5.11 -1.63 17.51
C THR A 184 -4.53 -0.30 17.95
N GLY A 185 -5.35 0.75 18.05
CA GLY A 185 -4.88 2.13 18.28
C GLY A 185 -4.06 2.72 17.12
N CYS A 186 -4.13 2.12 15.92
CA CYS A 186 -3.38 2.61 14.76
C CYS A 186 -3.81 4.03 14.34
N ASP A 187 -2.88 4.79 13.78
CA ASP A 187 -3.06 6.21 13.43
C ASP A 187 -3.73 6.41 12.07
N GLY A 188 -3.76 5.37 11.26
CA GLY A 188 -4.39 5.39 9.94
C GLY A 188 -4.70 4.00 9.42
N ILE A 189 -5.44 3.95 8.32
CA ILE A 189 -5.92 2.68 7.74
C ILE A 189 -5.58 2.64 6.25
N MET A 190 -4.99 1.52 5.82
CA MET A 190 -4.76 1.24 4.41
C MET A 190 -5.76 0.20 3.92
N ILE A 191 -6.52 0.55 2.89
CA ILE A 191 -7.52 -0.32 2.27
C ILE A 191 -7.01 -0.72 0.88
N ALA A 192 -7.04 -2.02 0.59
CA ALA A 192 -6.70 -2.56 -0.72
C ALA A 192 -7.90 -3.26 -1.37
N ARG A 193 -8.09 -4.55 -1.09
CA ARG A 193 -9.18 -5.35 -1.69
C ARG A 193 -10.58 -4.82 -1.36
N GLY A 194 -10.78 -4.22 -0.20
CA GLY A 194 -12.06 -3.62 0.19
C GLY A 194 -12.52 -2.47 -0.71
N ALA A 195 -11.59 -1.81 -1.42
CA ALA A 195 -11.92 -0.75 -2.38
C ALA A 195 -12.17 -1.27 -3.81
N GLN A 196 -11.92 -2.56 -4.07
CA GLN A 196 -12.14 -3.14 -5.39
C GLN A 196 -13.65 -3.26 -5.68
N GLY A 197 -14.12 -2.52 -6.69
CA GLY A 197 -15.55 -2.39 -7.00
C GLY A 197 -16.34 -1.52 -6.03
N ASN A 198 -15.73 -1.02 -4.97
CA ASN A 198 -16.33 -0.11 -4.00
C ASN A 198 -15.40 1.09 -3.69
N PRO A 199 -15.17 2.02 -4.62
CA PRO A 199 -14.38 3.22 -4.33
C PRO A 199 -15.07 4.17 -3.34
N TRP A 200 -16.36 3.98 -3.07
CA TRP A 200 -17.13 4.78 -2.13
C TRP A 200 -16.83 4.45 -0.66
N ILE A 201 -16.16 3.32 -0.39
CA ILE A 201 -15.79 2.89 0.97
C ILE A 201 -15.10 4.02 1.77
N PHE A 202 -14.27 4.84 1.13
CA PHE A 202 -13.61 5.97 1.80
C PHE A 202 -14.60 7.07 2.21
N SER A 203 -15.58 7.38 1.37
CA SER A 203 -16.63 8.36 1.71
C SER A 203 -17.62 7.83 2.73
N GLU A 204 -17.91 6.52 2.69
CA GLU A 204 -18.75 5.83 3.67
C GLU A 204 -18.10 5.89 5.07
N MET A 205 -16.78 5.63 5.16
CA MET A 205 -16.02 5.73 6.40
C MET A 205 -15.99 7.14 6.97
N ILE A 206 -15.67 8.14 6.13
CA ILE A 206 -15.66 9.55 6.55
C ILE A 206 -17.06 10.00 6.99
N GLY A 207 -18.09 9.57 6.26
CA GLY A 207 -19.48 9.91 6.60
C GLY A 207 -19.90 9.32 7.95
N LYS A 208 -19.50 8.08 8.21
CA LYS A 208 -19.76 7.41 9.49
C LYS A 208 -18.99 8.07 10.64
N GLU A 209 -17.70 8.36 10.45
CA GLU A 209 -16.87 9.05 11.45
C GLU A 209 -17.46 10.43 11.83
N LYS A 210 -17.89 11.22 10.83
CA LYS A 210 -18.41 12.58 11.07
C LYS A 210 -19.82 12.63 11.61
N ASN A 211 -20.68 11.71 11.17
CA ASN A 211 -22.14 11.78 11.40
C ASN A 211 -22.67 10.61 12.24
N GLY A 212 -21.83 9.64 12.62
CA GLY A 212 -22.24 8.44 13.34
C GLY A 212 -23.04 7.43 12.50
N VAL A 213 -23.29 7.73 11.22
CA VAL A 213 -24.13 6.91 10.32
C VAL A 213 -23.37 6.63 9.02
N THR A 214 -23.35 5.37 8.60
CA THR A 214 -22.84 5.00 7.29
C THR A 214 -23.75 5.54 6.19
N PRO A 215 -23.25 6.34 5.24
CA PRO A 215 -24.02 6.78 4.10
C PRO A 215 -24.56 5.59 3.29
N PRO A 216 -25.73 5.74 2.64
CA PRO A 216 -26.28 4.67 1.83
C PRO A 216 -25.33 4.33 0.67
N ARG A 217 -25.30 3.06 0.29
CA ARG A 217 -24.59 2.62 -0.90
C ARG A 217 -25.09 3.35 -2.14
N PRO A 218 -24.21 3.59 -3.14
CA PRO A 218 -24.61 4.22 -4.40
C PRO A 218 -25.67 3.37 -5.10
N ASP A 219 -26.60 4.04 -5.76
CA ASP A 219 -27.62 3.39 -6.56
C ASP A 219 -27.04 2.78 -7.86
N LYS A 220 -27.86 2.03 -8.59
CA LYS A 220 -27.44 1.36 -9.83
C LYS A 220 -26.97 2.36 -10.90
N GLU A 221 -27.52 3.56 -10.93
CA GLU A 221 -27.15 4.60 -11.89
C GLU A 221 -25.76 5.18 -11.55
N ALA A 222 -25.48 5.47 -10.30
CA ALA A 222 -24.17 5.93 -9.84
C ALA A 222 -23.09 4.88 -10.11
N ILE A 223 -23.36 3.59 -9.88
CA ILE A 223 -22.44 2.50 -10.20
C ILE A 223 -22.18 2.41 -11.70
N ARG A 224 -23.23 2.45 -12.53
CA ARG A 224 -23.10 2.47 -13.99
C ARG A 224 -22.23 3.64 -14.47
N ASN A 225 -22.49 4.83 -13.94
CA ASN A 225 -21.72 6.03 -14.31
C ASN A 225 -20.25 5.91 -13.90
N MET A 226 -19.97 5.31 -12.74
CA MET A 226 -18.60 5.02 -12.30
C MET A 226 -17.90 4.02 -13.23
N ILE A 227 -18.57 2.93 -13.61
CA ILE A 227 -18.02 1.94 -14.57
C ILE A 227 -17.70 2.62 -15.90
N LEU A 228 -18.61 3.46 -16.42
CA LEU A 228 -18.38 4.18 -17.68
C LEU A 228 -17.19 5.16 -17.59
N ARG A 229 -17.10 5.92 -16.47
CA ARG A 229 -15.96 6.81 -16.20
C ARG A 229 -14.65 6.03 -16.13
N HIS A 230 -14.60 4.94 -15.36
CA HIS A 230 -13.42 4.09 -15.21
C HIS A 230 -13.00 3.50 -16.57
N SER A 231 -13.96 3.02 -17.37
CA SER A 231 -13.71 2.49 -18.71
C SER A 231 -13.10 3.54 -19.65
N LYS A 232 -13.62 4.77 -19.63
CA LYS A 232 -13.07 5.88 -20.45
C LYS A 232 -11.63 6.21 -20.04
N LEU A 233 -11.34 6.31 -18.74
CA LEU A 233 -9.99 6.55 -18.26
C LEU A 233 -9.06 5.40 -18.62
N GLN A 234 -9.50 4.15 -18.47
CA GLN A 234 -8.70 2.99 -18.80
C GLN A 234 -8.36 2.93 -20.30
N ILE A 235 -9.30 3.28 -21.18
CA ILE A 235 -9.06 3.41 -22.62
C ILE A 235 -8.04 4.52 -22.91
N GLN A 236 -8.18 5.66 -22.24
CA GLN A 236 -7.27 6.81 -22.41
C GLN A 236 -5.81 6.44 -22.06
N TYR A 237 -5.60 5.70 -20.95
CA TYR A 237 -4.26 5.37 -20.47
C TYR A 237 -3.64 4.11 -21.10
N ARG A 238 -4.46 3.13 -21.48
CA ARG A 238 -4.01 1.80 -21.93
C ARG A 238 -4.31 1.50 -23.40
N GLY A 239 -5.08 2.38 -24.08
CA GLY A 239 -5.66 2.11 -25.38
C GLY A 239 -6.91 1.21 -25.25
N GLU A 240 -7.75 1.20 -26.29
CA GLU A 240 -9.05 0.55 -26.27
C GLU A 240 -8.95 -0.96 -26.00
N PHE A 241 -8.11 -1.67 -26.74
CA PHE A 241 -8.00 -3.13 -26.65
C PHE A 241 -7.51 -3.60 -25.28
N ALA A 242 -6.40 -3.04 -24.78
CA ALA A 242 -5.84 -3.40 -23.49
C ALA A 242 -6.73 -2.91 -22.34
N GLY A 243 -7.22 -1.67 -22.42
CA GLY A 243 -8.08 -1.06 -21.42
C GLY A 243 -9.36 -1.84 -21.19
N MET A 244 -10.05 -2.24 -22.27
CA MET A 244 -11.29 -3.01 -22.14
C MET A 244 -11.06 -4.44 -21.63
N ARG A 245 -9.95 -5.07 -21.95
CA ARG A 245 -9.58 -6.36 -21.36
C ARG A 245 -9.35 -6.26 -19.85
N GLU A 246 -8.66 -5.22 -19.40
CA GLU A 246 -8.39 -4.95 -17.98
C GLU A 246 -9.68 -4.60 -17.24
N MET A 247 -10.59 -3.87 -17.88
CA MET A 247 -11.90 -3.50 -17.30
C MET A 247 -12.80 -4.68 -16.94
N ARG A 248 -12.66 -5.84 -17.56
CA ARG A 248 -13.52 -7.02 -17.29
C ARG A 248 -13.56 -7.38 -15.80
N LYS A 249 -12.39 -7.44 -15.16
CA LYS A 249 -12.31 -7.73 -13.71
C LYS A 249 -12.93 -6.62 -12.85
N HIS A 250 -12.73 -5.35 -13.26
CA HIS A 250 -13.28 -4.22 -12.52
C HIS A 250 -14.81 -4.17 -12.61
N VAL A 251 -15.38 -4.42 -13.80
CA VAL A 251 -16.83 -4.53 -13.97
C VAL A 251 -17.40 -5.64 -13.08
N ALA A 252 -16.78 -6.83 -13.07
CA ALA A 252 -17.19 -7.92 -12.19
C ALA A 252 -17.16 -7.53 -10.71
N TRP A 253 -16.17 -6.76 -10.27
CA TRP A 253 -16.11 -6.26 -8.91
C TRP A 253 -17.20 -5.22 -8.61
N TYR A 254 -17.45 -4.26 -9.51
CA TYR A 254 -18.51 -3.26 -9.36
C TYR A 254 -19.93 -3.87 -9.27
N THR A 255 -20.12 -4.97 -10.00
CA THR A 255 -21.42 -5.65 -10.08
C THR A 255 -21.57 -6.82 -9.10
N ALA A 256 -20.57 -7.11 -8.29
CA ALA A 256 -20.63 -8.15 -7.28
C ALA A 256 -21.77 -7.89 -6.28
N GLY A 257 -22.66 -8.90 -6.11
CA GLY A 257 -23.82 -8.80 -5.21
C GLY A 257 -25.08 -8.18 -5.84
N TYR A 258 -25.04 -7.82 -7.13
CA TYR A 258 -26.24 -7.44 -7.87
C TYR A 258 -26.75 -8.65 -8.70
N PRO A 259 -28.07 -8.90 -8.72
CA PRO A 259 -28.66 -9.94 -9.53
C PRO A 259 -28.54 -9.66 -11.04
#